data_7f18a7f1b70b1d6b88ed5e48054f067e
#
_entry.id   7f18a7f1b70b1d6b88ed5e48054f067e
#
_cell.length_a   1.000
_cell.length_b   1.000
_cell.length_c   1.000
_cell.angle_alpha   90.00
_cell.angle_beta   90.00
_cell.angle_gamma   90.00
#
_symmetry.space_group_name_H-M   'P 1'
#
loop_
_entity.id
_entity.type
_entity.pdbx_description
1 polymer ?
#
loop_
_entity_poly.entity_id
_entity_poly.type
_entity_poly.pdbx_seq_one_letter_code
_entity_poly.pdbx_strand_id
1 'polypeptide(L)'
;MIVATWNLNNRVGKVRFRPEAASAACAIGADLIVFTEFYPQAHERPFREALSASGFPHQLMSKESHEVANRVLIVSRLPIEPLALRLPGTDQQFPSNVLGVTVPGERLSVLGLRVPTYVGATSRNLLLGAWDWIERTAASLADSPAIMLGDFNVTTKARPSQGGAHFRRVLASGWQRAEPQCPATYFSFRGFKTEIDYILATQHCRVHEAEVLRETSDFMYAGSKAAISDHAVLRCIINVV
;
A
#
# COMPACT_ATOMS: atom_id res chain seq x y z
N MET A 1 -15.62 5.45 5.26
CA MET A 1 -14.27 6.03 5.16
C MET A 1 -13.70 5.74 3.77
N ILE A 2 -13.11 6.74 3.11
CA ILE A 2 -12.42 6.55 1.82
C ILE A 2 -10.95 6.20 2.11
N VAL A 3 -10.50 5.05 1.60
CA VAL A 3 -9.10 4.61 1.73
C VAL A 3 -8.42 4.53 0.38
N ALA A 4 -7.12 4.79 0.34
CA ALA A 4 -6.33 4.69 -0.87
C ALA A 4 -4.96 4.07 -0.63
N THR A 5 -4.38 3.47 -1.66
CA THR A 5 -2.98 3.08 -1.71
C THR A 5 -2.31 3.63 -2.96
N TRP A 6 -1.05 4.04 -2.80
CA TRP A 6 -0.24 4.55 -3.90
C TRP A 6 1.25 4.22 -3.71
N ASN A 7 1.81 3.48 -4.64
CA ASN A 7 3.25 3.26 -4.70
C ASN A 7 3.91 4.51 -5.31
N LEU A 8 4.82 5.13 -4.56
CA LEU A 8 5.48 6.39 -4.95
C LEU A 8 6.70 6.20 -5.86
N ASN A 9 7.10 4.96 -6.14
CA ASN A 9 8.27 4.64 -6.97
C ASN A 9 9.51 5.45 -6.55
N ASN A 10 9.75 5.58 -5.24
CA ASN A 10 10.88 6.34 -4.65
C ASN A 10 10.95 7.83 -5.04
N ARG A 11 9.85 8.41 -5.55
CA ARG A 11 9.84 9.78 -6.10
C ARG A 11 9.86 10.88 -5.04
N VAL A 12 9.73 10.54 -3.77
CA VAL A 12 9.78 11.52 -2.68
C VAL A 12 11.19 11.68 -2.10
N GLY A 13 12.11 10.75 -2.32
CA GLY A 13 13.41 10.84 -1.65
C GLY A 13 14.64 10.58 -2.48
N LYS A 14 14.59 9.79 -3.54
CA LYS A 14 15.80 9.21 -4.09
C LYS A 14 16.30 9.84 -5.41
N VAL A 15 15.67 9.59 -6.51
CA VAL A 15 16.31 9.83 -7.82
C VAL A 15 15.70 10.99 -8.59
N ARG A 16 14.42 11.20 -8.46
CA ARG A 16 13.66 12.25 -9.15
C ARG A 16 12.55 12.73 -8.24
N PHE A 17 12.90 13.59 -7.34
CA PHE A 17 11.91 14.24 -6.51
C PHE A 17 10.80 14.86 -7.36
N ARG A 18 9.57 14.58 -6.97
CA ARG A 18 8.36 15.13 -7.56
C ARG A 18 7.69 16.01 -6.51
N PRO A 19 7.95 17.33 -6.53
CA PRO A 19 7.40 18.24 -5.52
C PRO A 19 5.87 18.25 -5.50
N GLU A 20 5.24 17.97 -6.65
CA GLU A 20 3.79 17.87 -6.79
C GLU A 20 3.16 16.65 -6.09
N ALA A 21 3.95 15.68 -5.64
CA ALA A 21 3.42 14.43 -5.06
C ALA A 21 2.53 14.65 -3.82
N ALA A 22 2.85 15.64 -2.97
CA ALA A 22 2.03 15.96 -1.80
C ALA A 22 0.67 16.55 -2.21
N SER A 23 0.66 17.49 -3.15
CA SER A 23 -0.59 18.07 -3.67
C SER A 23 -1.43 17.04 -4.40
N ALA A 24 -0.78 16.17 -5.19
CA ALA A 24 -1.44 15.06 -5.87
C ALA A 24 -2.07 14.09 -4.87
N ALA A 25 -1.38 13.77 -3.75
CA ALA A 25 -1.93 12.94 -2.68
C ALA A 25 -3.19 13.57 -2.06
N CYS A 26 -3.21 14.88 -1.88
CA CYS A 26 -4.40 15.58 -1.38
C CYS A 26 -5.57 15.53 -2.36
N ALA A 27 -5.29 15.59 -3.67
CA ALA A 27 -6.30 15.50 -4.72
C ALA A 27 -6.93 14.10 -4.88
N ILE A 28 -6.37 13.05 -4.25
CA ILE A 28 -6.97 11.71 -4.20
C ILE A 28 -8.35 11.74 -3.51
N GLY A 29 -8.58 12.66 -2.55
CA GLY A 29 -9.82 12.77 -1.83
C GLY A 29 -10.07 11.63 -0.84
N ALA A 30 -9.03 10.98 -0.33
CA ALA A 30 -9.12 9.92 0.66
C ALA A 30 -9.06 10.45 2.09
N ASP A 31 -9.59 9.68 3.04
CA ASP A 31 -9.47 9.93 4.48
C ASP A 31 -8.18 9.32 5.04
N LEU A 32 -7.74 8.18 4.45
CA LEU A 32 -6.52 7.48 4.79
C LEU A 32 -5.80 7.04 3.51
N ILE A 33 -4.49 7.28 3.45
CA ILE A 33 -3.64 6.86 2.33
C ILE A 33 -2.48 6.03 2.85
N VAL A 34 -2.25 4.89 2.21
CA VAL A 34 -1.05 4.07 2.38
C VAL A 34 -0.11 4.31 1.20
N PHE A 35 1.03 4.90 1.49
CA PHE A 35 2.12 5.03 0.53
C PHE A 35 3.10 3.87 0.68
N THR A 36 3.45 3.26 -0.44
CA THR A 36 4.55 2.30 -0.53
C THR A 36 5.70 2.90 -1.34
N GLU A 37 6.88 2.30 -1.22
CA GLU A 37 8.12 2.85 -1.78
C GLU A 37 8.36 4.32 -1.38
N PHE A 38 7.91 4.68 -0.20
CA PHE A 38 8.28 5.95 0.42
C PHE A 38 9.74 5.88 0.87
N TYR A 39 10.56 6.81 0.39
CA TYR A 39 11.98 6.82 0.68
C TYR A 39 12.33 8.02 1.56
N PRO A 40 12.50 7.83 2.87
CA PRO A 40 12.76 8.91 3.82
C PRO A 40 14.18 9.45 3.65
N GLN A 41 14.32 10.57 2.98
CA GLN A 41 15.57 11.33 2.83
C GLN A 41 15.29 12.84 2.85
N ALA A 42 16.11 13.63 2.18
CA ALA A 42 16.07 15.09 2.21
C ALA A 42 14.68 15.73 1.99
N HIS A 43 13.77 15.05 1.30
CA HIS A 43 12.42 15.54 1.01
C HIS A 43 11.32 14.94 1.90
N GLU A 44 11.66 14.06 2.85
CA GLU A 44 10.68 13.45 3.76
C GLU A 44 9.93 14.52 4.55
N ARG A 45 10.66 15.38 5.24
CA ARG A 45 10.07 16.38 6.11
C ARG A 45 9.18 17.37 5.34
N PRO A 46 9.62 18.01 4.24
CA PRO A 46 8.76 18.89 3.45
C PRO A 46 7.50 18.18 2.92
N PHE A 47 7.62 16.93 2.49
CA PHE A 47 6.49 16.15 1.99
C PHE A 47 5.44 15.89 3.09
N ARG A 48 5.90 15.46 4.27
CA ARG A 48 5.01 15.19 5.41
C ARG A 48 4.38 16.47 5.98
N GLU A 49 5.12 17.56 6.02
CA GLU A 49 4.60 18.88 6.43
C GLU A 49 3.51 19.36 5.45
N ALA A 50 3.73 19.20 4.14
CA ALA A 50 2.74 19.54 3.12
C ALA A 50 1.46 18.70 3.25
N LEU A 51 1.59 17.38 3.49
CA LEU A 51 0.45 16.51 3.77
C LEU A 51 -0.30 16.92 5.05
N SER A 52 0.43 17.26 6.12
CA SER A 52 -0.17 17.72 7.37
C SER A 52 -0.95 19.02 7.18
N ALA A 53 -0.36 19.98 6.47
CA ALA A 53 -1.03 21.27 6.14
C ALA A 53 -2.26 21.08 5.25
N SER A 54 -2.32 19.97 4.48
CA SER A 54 -3.43 19.64 3.60
C SER A 54 -4.47 18.72 4.24
N GLY A 55 -4.45 18.57 5.57
CA GLY A 55 -5.48 17.86 6.34
C GLY A 55 -5.17 16.40 6.64
N PHE A 56 -3.89 15.96 6.55
CA PHE A 56 -3.42 14.67 7.02
C PHE A 56 -2.48 14.82 8.23
N PRO A 57 -3.00 15.25 9.41
CA PRO A 57 -2.16 15.51 10.57
C PRO A 57 -1.61 14.25 11.23
N HIS A 58 -2.28 13.10 11.03
CA HIS A 58 -1.92 11.84 11.64
C HIS A 58 -1.09 11.02 10.65
N GLN A 59 0.18 10.77 11.00
CA GLN A 59 1.13 10.13 10.11
C GLN A 59 2.02 9.16 10.87
N LEU A 60 2.05 7.90 10.42
CA LEU A 60 2.94 6.87 10.95
C LEU A 60 3.75 6.27 9.81
N MET A 61 4.99 5.89 10.14
CA MET A 61 5.92 5.29 9.18
C MET A 61 6.46 3.97 9.72
N SER A 62 6.65 3.00 8.85
CA SER A 62 7.21 1.70 9.20
C SER A 62 8.61 1.82 9.81
N LYS A 63 9.03 0.80 10.57
CA LYS A 63 10.36 0.77 11.19
C LYS A 63 11.45 0.76 10.12
N GLU A 64 12.55 1.42 10.44
CA GLU A 64 13.75 1.35 9.63
C GLU A 64 14.40 -0.02 9.76
N SER A 65 14.73 -0.64 8.62
CA SER A 65 15.51 -1.86 8.59
C SER A 65 16.99 -1.57 8.25
N HIS A 66 17.25 -0.52 7.48
CA HIS A 66 18.56 0.06 7.19
C HIS A 66 18.36 1.45 6.54
N GLU A 67 19.42 2.28 6.55
CA GLU A 67 19.37 3.72 6.16
C GLU A 67 18.77 4.01 4.77
N VAL A 68 18.80 3.04 3.88
CA VAL A 68 18.33 3.20 2.49
C VAL A 68 17.10 2.34 2.16
N ALA A 69 16.33 1.94 3.17
CA ALA A 69 15.17 1.10 2.95
C ALA A 69 13.96 1.91 2.46
N ASN A 70 13.24 1.35 1.49
CA ASN A 70 11.88 1.79 1.20
C ASN A 70 10.99 1.54 2.41
N ARG A 71 10.09 2.45 2.67
CA ARG A 71 9.16 2.42 3.80
C ARG A 71 7.71 2.42 3.35
N VAL A 72 6.86 2.05 4.27
CA VAL A 72 5.43 2.31 4.23
C VAL A 72 5.16 3.54 5.10
N LEU A 73 4.46 4.52 4.53
CA LEU A 73 3.94 5.68 5.24
C LEU A 73 2.41 5.64 5.17
N ILE A 74 1.76 5.68 6.33
CA ILE A 74 0.31 5.82 6.43
C ILE A 74 0.00 7.23 6.93
N VAL A 75 -0.87 7.92 6.20
CA VAL A 75 -1.36 9.25 6.57
C VAL A 75 -2.88 9.24 6.64
N SER A 76 -3.43 9.99 7.59
CA SER A 76 -4.86 9.98 7.84
C SER A 76 -5.37 11.35 8.30
N ARG A 77 -6.61 11.66 7.92
CA ARG A 77 -7.41 12.76 8.46
C ARG A 77 -7.95 12.44 9.85
N LEU A 78 -8.15 11.15 10.12
CA LEU A 78 -8.64 10.61 11.39
C LEU A 78 -7.47 10.18 12.29
N PRO A 79 -7.62 10.22 13.61
CA PRO A 79 -6.62 9.67 14.52
C PRO A 79 -6.28 8.21 14.19
N ILE A 80 -4.99 7.90 14.18
CA ILE A 80 -4.46 6.55 13.99
C ILE A 80 -3.46 6.21 15.11
N GLU A 81 -3.47 4.95 15.52
CA GLU A 81 -2.57 4.40 16.53
C GLU A 81 -1.79 3.21 15.98
N PRO A 82 -0.56 2.95 16.45
CA PRO A 82 0.18 1.78 16.00
C PRO A 82 -0.55 0.47 16.35
N LEU A 83 -0.72 -0.40 15.36
CA LEU A 83 -1.15 -1.77 15.58
C LEU A 83 0.06 -2.64 15.92
N ALA A 84 0.02 -3.35 17.06
CA ALA A 84 1.09 -4.25 17.44
C ALA A 84 1.14 -5.46 16.50
N LEU A 85 2.16 -5.51 15.64
CA LEU A 85 2.40 -6.60 14.73
C LEU A 85 3.64 -7.39 15.16
N ARG A 86 3.52 -8.72 15.25
CA ARG A 86 4.69 -9.59 15.42
C ARG A 86 5.34 -9.81 14.05
N LEU A 87 6.37 -9.03 13.74
CA LEU A 87 7.12 -9.16 12.50
C LEU A 87 8.00 -10.41 12.51
N PRO A 88 8.26 -11.04 11.35
CA PRO A 88 9.18 -12.16 11.27
C PRO A 88 10.60 -11.72 11.64
N GLY A 89 11.27 -12.51 12.49
CA GLY A 89 12.61 -12.21 12.98
C GLY A 89 13.76 -12.48 12.01
N THR A 90 13.46 -12.97 10.80
CA THR A 90 14.47 -13.54 9.89
C THR A 90 14.84 -12.66 8.70
N ASP A 91 14.07 -11.62 8.42
CA ASP A 91 14.34 -10.71 7.31
C ASP A 91 14.46 -9.26 7.81
N GLN A 92 15.67 -8.73 7.70
CA GLN A 92 15.97 -7.36 8.12
C GLN A 92 15.31 -6.29 7.24
N GLN A 93 14.84 -6.62 6.04
CA GLN A 93 14.22 -5.67 5.12
C GLN A 93 12.69 -5.61 5.23
N PHE A 94 12.04 -6.70 5.62
CA PHE A 94 10.59 -6.78 5.65
C PHE A 94 9.92 -5.81 6.64
N PRO A 95 10.48 -5.52 7.84
CA PRO A 95 9.91 -4.53 8.76
C PRO A 95 9.70 -3.13 8.16
N SER A 96 10.53 -2.71 7.20
CA SER A 96 10.36 -1.42 6.52
C SER A 96 9.21 -1.43 5.50
N ASN A 97 8.81 -2.60 5.05
CA ASN A 97 7.77 -2.80 4.04
C ASN A 97 6.38 -3.06 4.64
N VAL A 98 6.22 -2.94 5.96
CA VAL A 98 4.96 -3.22 6.65
C VAL A 98 4.70 -2.19 7.73
N LEU A 99 3.46 -1.70 7.79
CA LEU A 99 2.98 -0.84 8.86
C LEU A 99 1.53 -1.18 9.18
N GLY A 100 1.27 -1.53 10.44
CA GLY A 100 -0.09 -1.69 10.96
C GLY A 100 -0.50 -0.47 11.77
N VAL A 101 -1.73 -0.02 11.56
CA VAL A 101 -2.37 1.01 12.38
C VAL A 101 -3.80 0.59 12.71
N THR A 102 -4.34 1.16 13.77
CA THR A 102 -5.79 1.16 14.05
C THR A 102 -6.34 2.55 13.81
N VAL A 103 -7.58 2.63 13.36
CA VAL A 103 -8.40 3.85 13.31
C VAL A 103 -9.47 3.70 14.38
N PRO A 104 -9.25 4.18 15.62
CA PRO A 104 -10.13 3.85 16.75
C PRO A 104 -11.57 4.28 16.54
N GLY A 105 -11.80 5.46 15.96
CA GLY A 105 -13.14 5.98 15.65
C GLY A 105 -13.95 5.10 14.71
N GLU A 106 -13.29 4.39 13.82
CA GLU A 106 -13.89 3.46 12.85
C GLU A 106 -13.83 1.99 13.31
N ARG A 107 -13.16 1.69 14.43
CA ARG A 107 -12.86 0.32 14.90
C ARG A 107 -12.18 -0.54 13.84
N LEU A 108 -11.35 0.04 13.01
CA LEU A 108 -10.76 -0.58 11.84
C LEU A 108 -9.26 -0.80 12.02
N SER A 109 -8.80 -2.01 11.77
CA SER A 109 -7.37 -2.32 11.63
C SER A 109 -6.94 -2.14 10.17
N VAL A 110 -5.84 -1.43 9.96
CA VAL A 110 -5.30 -1.13 8.63
C VAL A 110 -3.87 -1.66 8.55
N LEU A 111 -3.60 -2.52 7.59
CA LEU A 111 -2.27 -3.04 7.31
C LEU A 111 -1.78 -2.53 5.96
N GLY A 112 -0.86 -1.57 5.99
CA GLY A 112 -0.12 -1.12 4.81
C GLY A 112 1.08 -2.01 4.55
N LEU A 113 1.26 -2.47 3.31
CA LEU A 113 2.36 -3.37 2.98
C LEU A 113 2.88 -3.22 1.56
N ARG A 114 4.16 -3.58 1.38
CA ARG A 114 4.80 -3.79 0.10
C ARG A 114 5.45 -5.16 0.10
N VAL A 115 4.98 -6.05 -0.74
CA VAL A 115 5.59 -7.38 -0.89
C VAL A 115 6.88 -7.25 -1.71
N PRO A 116 7.99 -7.90 -1.30
CA PRO A 116 9.23 -7.90 -2.08
C PRO A 116 9.01 -8.46 -3.49
N THR A 117 9.68 -7.90 -4.49
CA THR A 117 9.69 -8.45 -5.85
C THR A 117 10.56 -9.69 -5.93
N TYR A 118 10.17 -10.63 -6.81
CA TYR A 118 11.00 -11.78 -7.10
C TYR A 118 12.08 -11.43 -8.14
N VAL A 119 13.34 -11.40 -7.69
CA VAL A 119 14.49 -11.14 -8.55
C VAL A 119 15.56 -12.23 -8.31
N GLY A 120 15.31 -13.45 -8.82
CA GLY A 120 16.25 -14.58 -8.71
C GLY A 120 16.12 -15.40 -7.42
N ALA A 121 16.99 -16.42 -7.28
CA ALA A 121 16.85 -17.44 -6.23
C ALA A 121 16.97 -16.91 -4.79
N THR A 122 17.86 -15.96 -4.55
CA THR A 122 18.09 -15.40 -3.20
C THR A 122 16.86 -14.63 -2.70
N SER A 123 16.18 -13.88 -3.57
CA SER A 123 14.98 -13.13 -3.19
C SER A 123 13.74 -14.01 -3.02
N ARG A 124 13.78 -15.27 -3.49
CA ARG A 124 12.64 -16.19 -3.37
C ARG A 124 12.30 -16.53 -1.92
N ASN A 125 13.30 -16.81 -1.10
CA ASN A 125 13.05 -17.13 0.32
C ASN A 125 12.49 -15.92 1.07
N LEU A 126 12.98 -14.73 0.77
CA LEU A 126 12.46 -13.48 1.33
C LEU A 126 11.00 -13.26 0.92
N LEU A 127 10.70 -13.45 -0.35
CA LEU A 127 9.34 -13.35 -0.89
C LEU A 127 8.38 -14.36 -0.23
N LEU A 128 8.77 -15.64 -0.16
CA LEU A 128 7.93 -16.67 0.44
C LEU A 128 7.77 -16.46 1.94
N GLY A 129 8.82 -16.06 2.65
CA GLY A 129 8.75 -15.69 4.06
C GLY A 129 7.82 -14.51 4.34
N ALA A 130 7.83 -13.51 3.47
CA ALA A 130 6.89 -12.38 3.55
C ALA A 130 5.44 -12.86 3.35
N TRP A 131 5.20 -13.73 2.36
CA TRP A 131 3.88 -14.30 2.12
C TRP A 131 3.38 -15.20 3.25
N ASP A 132 4.23 -16.04 3.83
CA ASP A 132 3.88 -16.85 5.00
C ASP A 132 3.48 -15.97 6.19
N TRP A 133 4.16 -14.84 6.37
CA TRP A 133 3.80 -13.87 7.40
C TRP A 133 2.45 -13.19 7.09
N ILE A 134 2.23 -12.78 5.82
CA ILE A 134 0.97 -12.16 5.39
C ILE A 134 -0.20 -13.10 5.63
N GLU A 135 -0.09 -14.39 5.26
CA GLU A 135 -1.15 -15.38 5.49
C GLU A 135 -1.49 -15.52 6.99
N ARG A 136 -0.47 -15.65 7.85
CA ARG A 136 -0.71 -15.75 9.30
C ARG A 136 -1.35 -14.47 9.86
N THR A 137 -0.92 -13.31 9.39
CA THR A 137 -1.49 -12.03 9.82
C THR A 137 -2.93 -11.89 9.31
N ALA A 138 -3.19 -12.27 8.07
CA ALA A 138 -4.54 -12.30 7.51
C ALA A 138 -5.47 -13.20 8.34
N ALA A 139 -5.02 -14.40 8.70
CA ALA A 139 -5.77 -15.29 9.57
C ALA A 139 -6.05 -14.70 10.96
N SER A 140 -5.07 -14.00 11.54
CA SER A 140 -5.24 -13.37 12.86
C SER A 140 -6.20 -12.17 12.88
N LEU A 141 -6.43 -11.54 11.73
CA LEU A 141 -7.32 -10.38 11.59
C LEU A 141 -8.69 -10.74 11.00
N ALA A 142 -8.90 -11.99 10.57
CA ALA A 142 -10.09 -12.41 9.83
C ALA A 142 -11.41 -12.19 10.57
N ASP A 143 -11.39 -12.30 11.91
CA ASP A 143 -12.58 -12.20 12.77
C ASP A 143 -12.83 -10.77 13.29
N SER A 144 -12.19 -9.76 12.70
CA SER A 144 -12.35 -8.36 13.08
C SER A 144 -12.41 -7.45 11.85
N PRO A 145 -12.94 -6.22 11.99
CA PRO A 145 -12.85 -5.24 10.91
C PRO A 145 -11.40 -4.92 10.58
N ALA A 146 -10.95 -5.34 9.40
CA ALA A 146 -9.57 -5.12 8.96
C ALA A 146 -9.48 -4.97 7.44
N ILE A 147 -8.51 -4.16 7.02
CA ILE A 147 -8.11 -4.02 5.63
C ILE A 147 -6.60 -4.20 5.48
N MET A 148 -6.18 -4.80 4.37
CA MET A 148 -4.80 -4.82 3.91
C MET A 148 -4.71 -4.10 2.57
N LEU A 149 -3.79 -3.14 2.44
CA LEU A 149 -3.64 -2.40 1.20
C LEU A 149 -2.19 -2.03 0.93
N GLY A 150 -1.84 -1.95 -0.36
CA GLY A 150 -0.47 -1.65 -0.78
C GLY A 150 -0.10 -2.33 -2.08
N ASP A 151 1.20 -2.40 -2.33
CA ASP A 151 1.80 -3.08 -3.46
C ASP A 151 2.13 -4.54 -3.09
N PHE A 152 1.32 -5.46 -3.57
CA PHE A 152 1.50 -6.89 -3.32
C PHE A 152 2.50 -7.55 -4.29
N ASN A 153 2.94 -6.86 -5.32
CA ASN A 153 3.87 -7.36 -6.35
C ASN A 153 3.49 -8.75 -6.89
N VAL A 154 2.20 -9.04 -6.95
CA VAL A 154 1.64 -10.31 -7.40
C VAL A 154 0.36 -10.08 -8.19
N THR A 155 0.10 -10.91 -9.18
CA THR A 155 -1.20 -10.96 -9.86
C THR A 155 -1.99 -12.18 -9.39
N THR A 156 -3.31 -12.16 -9.53
CA THR A 156 -4.17 -13.33 -9.23
C THR A 156 -3.77 -14.57 -10.03
N LYS A 157 -3.12 -14.39 -11.19
CA LYS A 157 -2.63 -15.45 -12.09
C LYS A 157 -1.17 -15.81 -11.89
N ALA A 158 -0.49 -15.18 -10.91
CA ALA A 158 0.93 -15.42 -10.67
C ALA A 158 1.22 -16.88 -10.30
N ARG A 159 2.42 -17.35 -10.67
CA ARG A 159 2.90 -18.70 -10.35
C ARG A 159 3.09 -18.87 -8.83
N PRO A 160 3.01 -20.10 -8.30
CA PRO A 160 3.28 -20.35 -6.87
C PRO A 160 4.64 -19.80 -6.41
N SER A 161 5.68 -19.95 -7.23
CA SER A 161 7.02 -19.42 -6.95
C SER A 161 7.10 -17.89 -6.85
N GLN A 162 6.08 -17.19 -7.29
CA GLN A 162 5.96 -15.71 -7.26
C GLN A 162 4.92 -15.26 -6.23
N GLY A 163 4.55 -16.07 -5.25
CA GLY A 163 3.56 -15.74 -4.23
C GLY A 163 2.10 -15.94 -4.62
N GLY A 164 1.81 -16.31 -5.86
CA GLY A 164 0.43 -16.42 -6.35
C GLY A 164 -0.42 -17.46 -5.60
N ALA A 165 0.19 -18.55 -5.09
CA ALA A 165 -0.54 -19.53 -4.28
C ALA A 165 -0.93 -18.95 -2.92
N HIS A 166 -0.02 -18.20 -2.28
CA HIS A 166 -0.27 -17.53 -1.02
C HIS A 166 -1.38 -16.47 -1.15
N PHE A 167 -1.28 -15.63 -2.18
CA PHE A 167 -2.30 -14.61 -2.44
C PHE A 167 -3.70 -15.21 -2.60
N ARG A 168 -3.82 -16.31 -3.37
CA ARG A 168 -5.10 -17.00 -3.53
C ARG A 168 -5.60 -17.62 -2.22
N ARG A 169 -4.72 -18.12 -1.32
CA ARG A 169 -5.12 -18.62 0.00
C ARG A 169 -5.63 -17.48 0.90
N VAL A 170 -5.00 -16.30 0.87
CA VAL A 170 -5.53 -15.11 1.57
C VAL A 170 -6.94 -14.80 1.08
N LEU A 171 -7.19 -14.77 -0.22
CA LEU A 171 -8.53 -14.53 -0.76
C LEU A 171 -9.51 -15.65 -0.37
N ALA A 172 -9.08 -16.91 -0.40
CA ALA A 172 -9.90 -18.07 -0.01
C ALA A 172 -10.21 -18.10 1.50
N SER A 173 -9.46 -17.38 2.35
CA SER A 173 -9.71 -17.30 3.79
C SER A 173 -10.72 -16.20 4.20
N GLY A 174 -11.51 -15.70 3.24
CA GLY A 174 -12.60 -14.74 3.51
C GLY A 174 -12.23 -13.27 3.31
N TRP A 175 -11.03 -12.97 2.82
CA TRP A 175 -10.67 -11.62 2.44
C TRP A 175 -11.24 -11.27 1.05
N GLN A 176 -12.02 -10.21 1.00
CA GLN A 176 -12.62 -9.70 -0.23
C GLN A 176 -11.69 -8.65 -0.86
N ARG A 177 -11.55 -8.69 -2.16
CA ARG A 177 -10.76 -7.73 -2.93
C ARG A 177 -11.65 -6.57 -3.40
N ALA A 178 -11.15 -5.34 -3.33
CA ALA A 178 -11.73 -4.22 -4.06
C ALA A 178 -11.64 -4.51 -5.58
N GLU A 179 -12.73 -4.34 -6.30
CA GLU A 179 -12.84 -4.70 -7.72
C GLU A 179 -13.16 -3.46 -8.58
N PRO A 180 -12.14 -2.66 -8.94
CA PRO A 180 -12.35 -1.54 -9.85
C PRO A 180 -12.63 -2.02 -11.28
N GLN A 181 -13.36 -1.21 -12.04
CA GLN A 181 -13.72 -1.53 -13.44
C GLN A 181 -12.49 -1.74 -14.34
N CYS A 182 -11.43 -0.96 -14.09
CA CYS A 182 -10.13 -1.04 -14.79
C CYS A 182 -9.04 -1.35 -13.76
N PRO A 183 -8.72 -2.62 -13.49
CA PRO A 183 -7.92 -2.99 -12.32
C PRO A 183 -6.41 -2.77 -12.47
N ALA A 184 -5.91 -2.34 -13.63
CA ALA A 184 -4.47 -2.13 -13.82
C ALA A 184 -3.97 -0.97 -12.96
N THR A 185 -3.06 -1.25 -12.03
CA THR A 185 -2.44 -0.26 -11.14
C THR A 185 -1.00 0.07 -11.51
N TYR A 186 -0.27 -0.84 -12.14
CA TYR A 186 1.10 -0.63 -12.61
C TYR A 186 1.15 -0.42 -14.13
N PHE A 187 1.95 0.57 -14.57
CA PHE A 187 2.09 1.00 -15.96
C PHE A 187 3.56 1.15 -16.34
N SER A 188 4.15 0.09 -16.91
CA SER A 188 5.55 0.16 -17.34
C SER A 188 5.73 1.07 -18.55
N PHE A 189 6.95 1.62 -18.71
CA PHE A 189 7.26 2.43 -19.93
C PHE A 189 7.35 1.60 -21.22
N ARG A 190 7.27 0.28 -21.11
CA ARG A 190 7.19 -0.63 -22.26
C ARG A 190 5.75 -0.94 -22.65
N GLY A 191 4.76 -0.26 -22.05
CA GLY A 191 3.34 -0.44 -22.34
C GLY A 191 2.67 -1.61 -21.61
N PHE A 192 3.37 -2.34 -20.72
CA PHE A 192 2.74 -3.35 -19.89
C PHE A 192 1.87 -2.69 -18.83
N LYS A 193 0.68 -3.27 -18.64
CA LYS A 193 -0.27 -2.89 -17.61
C LYS A 193 -0.61 -4.12 -16.79
N THR A 194 -0.60 -3.98 -15.48
CA THR A 194 -0.94 -5.10 -14.59
C THR A 194 -1.51 -4.60 -13.28
N GLU A 195 -2.31 -5.45 -12.65
CA GLU A 195 -2.84 -5.23 -11.30
C GLU A 195 -1.90 -5.89 -10.31
N ILE A 196 -1.25 -5.08 -9.47
CA ILE A 196 -0.36 -5.55 -8.41
C ILE A 196 -0.53 -4.79 -7.09
N ASP A 197 -1.25 -3.67 -7.11
CA ASP A 197 -1.70 -2.98 -5.89
C ASP A 197 -3.13 -3.42 -5.59
N TYR A 198 -3.42 -3.72 -4.33
CA TYR A 198 -4.73 -4.21 -3.89
C TYR A 198 -5.19 -3.51 -2.62
N ILE A 199 -6.50 -3.50 -2.44
CA ILE A 199 -7.19 -3.27 -1.17
C ILE A 199 -7.98 -4.53 -0.89
N LEU A 200 -7.64 -5.23 0.19
CA LEU A 200 -8.32 -6.42 0.68
C LEU A 200 -9.04 -6.07 1.99
N ALA A 201 -10.23 -6.60 2.19
CA ALA A 201 -11.04 -6.35 3.38
C ALA A 201 -11.60 -7.65 3.94
N THR A 202 -11.71 -7.75 5.26
CA THR A 202 -12.40 -8.87 5.92
C THR A 202 -13.90 -8.79 5.71
N GLN A 203 -14.63 -9.87 5.98
CA GLN A 203 -16.09 -9.92 5.91
C GLN A 203 -16.81 -8.92 6.81
N HIS A 204 -16.11 -8.34 7.79
CA HIS A 204 -16.60 -7.29 8.69
C HIS A 204 -16.49 -5.88 8.09
N CYS A 205 -16.07 -5.79 6.83
CA CYS A 205 -16.01 -4.55 6.07
C CYS A 205 -16.71 -4.73 4.73
N ARG A 206 -17.48 -3.73 4.30
CA ARG A 206 -18.01 -3.66 2.95
C ARG A 206 -17.17 -2.71 2.10
N VAL A 207 -16.79 -3.19 0.92
CA VAL A 207 -16.04 -2.40 -0.08
C VAL A 207 -17.03 -1.85 -1.12
N HIS A 208 -16.98 -0.56 -1.35
CA HIS A 208 -17.79 0.13 -2.36
C HIS A 208 -16.93 1.03 -3.23
N GLU A 209 -17.42 1.35 -4.42
CA GLU A 209 -16.88 2.38 -5.32
C GLU A 209 -15.36 2.27 -5.52
N ALA A 210 -14.88 1.07 -5.80
CA ALA A 210 -13.47 0.86 -6.08
C ALA A 210 -13.10 1.44 -7.44
N GLU A 211 -12.04 2.25 -7.48
CA GLU A 211 -11.52 2.85 -8.71
C GLU A 211 -9.99 2.94 -8.72
N VAL A 212 -9.44 2.95 -9.94
CA VAL A 212 -8.04 3.22 -10.19
C VAL A 212 -7.91 4.60 -10.82
N LEU A 213 -7.30 5.54 -10.09
CA LEU A 213 -7.04 6.89 -10.56
C LEU A 213 -5.67 6.92 -11.25
N ARG A 214 -5.68 7.14 -12.55
CA ARG A 214 -4.47 7.38 -13.35
C ARG A 214 -4.14 8.86 -13.44
N GLU A 215 -5.16 9.69 -13.41
CA GLU A 215 -5.07 11.15 -13.53
C GLU A 215 -6.26 11.82 -12.85
N THR A 216 -6.11 13.08 -12.50
CA THR A 216 -7.15 14.04 -12.19
C THR A 216 -7.02 15.22 -13.15
N SER A 217 -7.82 16.28 -12.98
CA SER A 217 -7.67 17.50 -13.77
C SER A 217 -6.25 18.08 -13.70
N ASP A 218 -5.59 17.96 -12.55
CA ASP A 218 -4.34 18.67 -12.23
C ASP A 218 -3.11 17.76 -12.16
N PHE A 219 -3.31 16.45 -11.96
CA PHE A 219 -2.22 15.52 -11.70
C PHE A 219 -2.32 14.24 -12.52
N MET A 220 -1.18 13.79 -13.03
CA MET A 220 -1.04 12.49 -13.66
C MET A 220 -0.27 11.54 -12.72
N TYR A 221 -0.97 10.57 -12.15
CA TYR A 221 -0.40 9.58 -11.22
C TYR A 221 0.45 8.55 -11.94
N ALA A 222 -0.08 7.97 -13.04
CA ALA A 222 0.60 6.91 -13.79
C ALA A 222 0.27 6.89 -15.28
N GLY A 223 1.05 6.12 -16.06
CA GLY A 223 0.71 5.81 -17.46
C GLY A 223 1.37 6.71 -18.50
N SER A 224 2.22 7.65 -18.09
CA SER A 224 3.03 8.46 -19.00
C SER A 224 4.41 8.76 -18.43
N LYS A 225 5.31 9.29 -19.27
CA LYS A 225 6.65 9.75 -18.81
C LYS A 225 6.58 10.96 -17.86
N ALA A 226 5.51 11.74 -17.95
CA ALA A 226 5.27 12.90 -17.10
C ALA A 226 4.61 12.52 -15.76
N ALA A 227 4.13 11.29 -15.62
CA ALA A 227 3.46 10.86 -14.41
C ALA A 227 4.37 10.89 -13.17
N ILE A 228 3.76 11.10 -12.02
CA ILE A 228 4.46 11.16 -10.73
C ILE A 228 5.05 9.80 -10.40
N SER A 229 4.33 8.71 -10.67
CA SER A 229 4.76 7.33 -10.46
C SER A 229 4.53 6.48 -11.72
N ASP A 230 4.96 5.24 -11.72
CA ASP A 230 4.53 4.19 -12.64
C ASP A 230 3.36 3.38 -12.08
N HIS A 231 2.92 3.68 -10.85
CA HIS A 231 1.71 3.14 -10.24
C HIS A 231 0.61 4.19 -10.17
N ALA A 232 -0.60 3.78 -10.54
CA ALA A 232 -1.83 4.53 -10.31
C ALA A 232 -2.28 4.41 -8.85
N VAL A 233 -3.15 5.30 -8.43
CA VAL A 233 -3.79 5.21 -7.11
C VAL A 233 -4.95 4.23 -7.20
N LEU A 234 -5.03 3.29 -6.26
CA LEU A 234 -6.24 2.51 -6.03
C LEU A 234 -6.96 3.06 -4.81
N ARG A 235 -8.24 3.42 -4.94
CA ARG A 235 -9.08 3.87 -3.82
C ARG A 235 -10.44 3.18 -3.79
N CYS A 236 -11.05 3.12 -2.61
CA CYS A 236 -12.43 2.66 -2.43
C CYS A 236 -13.04 3.22 -1.14
N ILE A 237 -14.35 3.02 -0.98
CA ILE A 237 -15.07 3.29 0.26
C ILE A 237 -15.11 2.02 1.10
N ILE A 238 -14.76 2.12 2.37
CA ILE A 238 -14.86 1.05 3.37
C ILE A 238 -15.89 1.44 4.42
N ASN A 239 -16.84 0.55 4.66
CA ASN A 239 -17.82 0.63 5.75
C ASN A 239 -17.63 -0.58 6.66
N VAL A 240 -17.39 -0.35 7.95
CA VAL A 240 -17.40 -1.40 8.97
C VAL A 240 -18.85 -1.81 9.23
N VAL A 241 -19.13 -3.12 9.30
CA VAL A 241 -20.46 -3.71 9.47
C VAL A 241 -20.61 -4.41 10.82
#